data_fbaa6b3bac6a784eac6920f021a720cf
#
_entry.id   fbaa6b3bac6a784eac6920f021a720cf
#
_cell.length_a   1.000
_cell.length_b   1.000
_cell.length_c   1.000
_cell.angle_alpha   90.00
_cell.angle_beta   90.00
_cell.angle_gamma   90.00
#
_symmetry.space_group_name_H-M   'P 1'
#
loop_
_entity.id
_entity.type
_entity.pdbx_description
1 polymer ?
#
loop_
_entity_poly.entity_id
_entity_poly.type
_entity_poly.pdbx_seq_one_letter_code
_entity_poly.pdbx_strand_id
1 'polypeptide(L)'
;AAQTPGAARDKILLRVIGSPDPYGKQIDGLGNASSSTSKAVILSKSAEPDHDVDYLFGQVSIDKPFVDWSGNCGNLTAAVGAPARSNGLVDAARIPSDGLCTVRIWQANIRKTIIAHVQITHGAVQETGDFELDGVTFPAAEVQIEFLDPADDGEEGGAMFPTGNLVDELEVPGIGTFPVTLINAGIPTIFLNAADIGYQGTELQEHINSDEQGLAKLETIRAYGALKMGLMADISEAAARQHTPKVAFGAAPQDYVSSSGKPVAAADVDLLVRALSMGKLHHAM
;
A
#
# COMPACT_ATOMS: atom_id res chain seq x y z
N ALA A 1 1.63 -20.53 15.83
CA ALA A 1 1.76 -19.26 16.59
C ALA A 1 1.72 -18.04 15.67
N ALA A 2 2.41 -18.06 14.51
CA ALA A 2 2.42 -16.93 13.57
C ALA A 2 1.06 -16.67 12.90
N GLN A 3 0.22 -17.67 12.78
CA GLN A 3 -1.11 -17.57 12.15
C GLN A 3 -2.21 -17.14 13.12
N THR A 4 -2.02 -17.33 14.42
CA THR A 4 -3.03 -16.97 15.42
C THR A 4 -2.94 -15.48 15.75
N PRO A 5 -4.01 -14.69 15.59
CA PRO A 5 -4.01 -13.27 15.94
C PRO A 5 -3.60 -13.02 17.39
N GLY A 6 -2.96 -11.86 17.64
CA GLY A 6 -2.61 -11.40 18.97
C GLY A 6 -1.12 -11.11 19.16
N ALA A 7 -0.78 -10.69 20.37
CA ALA A 7 0.55 -10.19 20.73
C ALA A 7 1.72 -11.15 20.43
N ALA A 8 1.50 -12.47 20.49
CA ALA A 8 2.52 -13.45 20.18
C ALA A 8 2.91 -13.44 18.69
N ARG A 9 1.91 -13.32 17.79
CA ARG A 9 2.13 -13.16 16.34
C ARG A 9 2.90 -11.88 16.07
N ASP A 10 2.43 -10.77 16.60
CA ASP A 10 3.03 -9.47 16.37
C ASP A 10 4.48 -9.41 16.86
N LYS A 11 4.76 -10.01 18.03
CA LYS A 11 6.12 -10.10 18.56
C LYS A 11 7.07 -10.89 17.66
N ILE A 12 6.60 -11.98 17.02
CA ILE A 12 7.40 -12.75 16.07
C ILE A 12 7.72 -11.89 14.84
N LEU A 13 6.71 -11.22 14.26
CA LEU A 13 6.90 -10.38 13.08
C LEU A 13 7.81 -9.20 13.36
N LEU A 14 7.61 -8.51 14.48
CA LEU A 14 8.50 -7.43 14.94
C LEU A 14 9.95 -7.92 15.01
N ARG A 15 10.19 -9.07 15.62
CA ARG A 15 11.56 -9.61 15.75
C ARG A 15 12.19 -9.99 14.41
N VAL A 16 11.42 -10.60 13.51
CA VAL A 16 11.91 -10.96 12.16
C VAL A 16 12.26 -9.73 11.33
N ILE A 17 11.45 -8.70 11.41
CA ILE A 17 11.66 -7.44 10.67
C ILE A 17 12.77 -6.60 11.30
N GLY A 18 13.08 -6.80 12.59
CA GLY A 18 14.07 -6.01 13.33
C GLY A 18 13.47 -4.76 13.97
N SER A 19 12.24 -4.87 14.47
CA SER A 19 11.48 -3.76 15.08
C SER A 19 11.14 -4.05 16.55
N PRO A 20 11.00 -3.02 17.40
CA PRO A 20 11.29 -1.60 17.12
C PRO A 20 12.79 -1.34 17.09
N ASP A 21 13.26 -0.56 16.13
CA ASP A 21 14.64 -0.10 16.08
C ASP A 21 14.71 1.42 16.31
N PRO A 22 15.21 1.89 17.45
CA PRO A 22 15.32 3.32 17.75
C PRO A 22 16.29 4.06 16.83
N TYR A 23 17.18 3.33 16.16
CA TYR A 23 18.13 3.92 15.19
C TYR A 23 17.55 3.99 13.78
N GLY A 24 16.36 3.40 13.53
CA GLY A 24 15.70 3.41 12.24
C GLY A 24 16.48 2.71 11.11
N LYS A 25 17.26 1.68 11.43
CA LYS A 25 18.11 0.95 10.47
C LYS A 25 17.69 -0.51 10.25
N GLN A 26 17.03 -1.12 11.24
CA GLN A 26 16.60 -2.52 11.21
C GLN A 26 17.71 -3.52 10.81
N ILE A 27 18.97 -3.21 11.18
CA ILE A 27 20.14 -4.03 10.83
C ILE A 27 20.02 -5.46 11.39
N ASP A 28 19.39 -5.60 12.57
CA ASP A 28 19.14 -6.90 13.21
C ASP A 28 17.78 -7.50 12.77
N GLY A 29 17.49 -7.47 11.48
CA GLY A 29 16.27 -8.00 10.90
C GLY A 29 16.20 -7.87 9.39
N LEU A 30 15.04 -8.15 8.80
CA LEU A 30 14.81 -8.18 7.36
C LEU A 30 14.13 -6.92 6.81
N GLY A 31 13.87 -5.91 7.64
CA GLY A 31 13.02 -4.77 7.28
C GLY A 31 13.68 -3.70 6.42
N ASN A 32 15.00 -3.52 6.49
CA ASN A 32 15.76 -2.51 5.73
C ASN A 32 15.23 -1.07 5.86
N ALA A 33 14.63 -0.71 7.00
CA ALA A 33 14.32 0.65 7.45
C ALA A 33 13.44 1.52 6.52
N SER A 34 12.61 0.90 5.70
CA SER A 34 11.63 1.62 4.89
C SER A 34 10.22 1.03 5.03
N SER A 35 9.19 1.84 4.79
CA SER A 35 7.81 1.34 4.76
C SER A 35 7.58 0.32 3.64
N SER A 36 8.40 0.34 2.60
CA SER A 36 8.32 -0.59 1.47
C SER A 36 8.83 -1.99 1.82
N THR A 37 9.74 -2.10 2.77
CA THR A 37 10.44 -3.34 3.14
C THR A 37 10.06 -3.86 4.52
N SER A 38 9.44 -3.03 5.38
CA SER A 38 8.99 -3.42 6.72
C SER A 38 7.56 -3.97 6.69
N LYS A 39 7.37 -5.05 5.96
CA LYS A 39 6.06 -5.66 5.69
C LYS A 39 6.09 -7.15 5.98
N ALA A 40 4.94 -7.68 6.39
CA ALA A 40 4.74 -9.10 6.59
C ALA A 40 3.49 -9.58 5.87
N VAL A 41 3.54 -10.78 5.32
CA VAL A 41 2.41 -11.46 4.70
C VAL A 41 2.26 -12.83 5.32
N ILE A 42 1.04 -13.17 5.70
CA ILE A 42 0.68 -14.52 6.14
C ILE A 42 -0.28 -15.10 5.11
N LEU A 43 0.11 -16.23 4.52
CA LEU A 43 -0.70 -16.96 3.56
C LEU A 43 -1.21 -18.24 4.20
N SER A 44 -2.47 -18.58 3.92
CA SER A 44 -3.09 -19.85 4.30
C SER A 44 -4.07 -20.31 3.23
N LYS A 45 -4.40 -21.61 3.21
CA LYS A 45 -5.49 -22.10 2.37
C LYS A 45 -6.76 -21.35 2.74
N SER A 46 -7.46 -20.81 1.74
CA SER A 46 -8.67 -20.05 2.00
C SER A 46 -9.80 -20.94 2.50
N ALA A 47 -10.55 -20.43 3.47
CA ALA A 47 -11.84 -20.97 3.89
C ALA A 47 -13.03 -20.28 3.20
N GLU A 48 -12.78 -19.14 2.54
CA GLU A 48 -13.80 -18.42 1.79
C GLU A 48 -14.14 -19.16 0.49
N PRO A 49 -15.43 -19.27 0.14
CA PRO A 49 -15.87 -19.90 -1.11
C PRO A 49 -15.17 -19.28 -2.33
N ASP A 50 -14.83 -20.11 -3.30
CA ASP A 50 -14.21 -19.70 -4.58
C ASP A 50 -12.87 -18.96 -4.46
N HIS A 51 -12.17 -19.08 -3.33
CA HIS A 51 -10.82 -18.54 -3.13
C HIS A 51 -9.80 -19.64 -2.90
N ASP A 52 -8.58 -19.40 -3.37
CA ASP A 52 -7.45 -20.32 -3.22
C ASP A 52 -6.69 -20.07 -1.92
N VAL A 53 -6.44 -18.81 -1.61
CA VAL A 53 -5.52 -18.38 -0.57
C VAL A 53 -6.06 -17.18 0.20
N ASP A 54 -5.96 -17.22 1.52
CA ASP A 54 -6.11 -16.03 2.37
C ASP A 54 -4.79 -15.28 2.40
N TYR A 55 -4.86 -13.99 2.17
CA TYR A 55 -3.76 -13.04 2.24
C TYR A 55 -4.00 -12.07 3.39
N LEU A 56 -3.22 -12.20 4.45
CA LEU A 56 -3.24 -11.28 5.59
C LEU A 56 -1.96 -10.43 5.56
N PHE A 57 -2.14 -9.11 5.46
CA PHE A 57 -1.06 -8.12 5.38
C PHE A 57 -0.84 -7.45 6.73
N GLY A 58 0.43 -7.27 7.12
CA GLY A 58 0.83 -6.47 8.28
C GLY A 58 1.91 -5.47 7.90
N GLN A 59 1.64 -4.18 8.14
CA GLN A 59 2.65 -3.13 8.05
C GLN A 59 3.38 -3.04 9.39
N VAL A 60 4.65 -3.38 9.41
CA VAL A 60 5.46 -3.35 10.63
C VAL A 60 6.04 -1.96 10.83
N SER A 61 5.81 -1.36 12.00
CA SER A 61 6.45 -0.08 12.35
C SER A 61 7.96 -0.26 12.50
N ILE A 62 8.75 0.73 12.06
CA ILE A 62 10.22 0.68 12.13
C ILE A 62 10.69 0.93 13.56
N ASP A 63 10.17 1.97 14.19
CA ASP A 63 10.62 2.53 15.47
C ASP A 63 9.71 2.22 16.66
N LYS A 64 8.51 1.70 16.40
CA LYS A 64 7.50 1.39 17.43
C LYS A 64 7.16 -0.09 17.49
N PRO A 65 6.82 -0.62 18.68
CA PRO A 65 6.55 -2.05 18.86
C PRO A 65 5.13 -2.44 18.45
N PHE A 66 4.71 -2.14 17.22
CA PHE A 66 3.39 -2.56 16.74
C PHE A 66 3.38 -2.95 15.25
N VAL A 67 2.39 -3.73 14.86
CA VAL A 67 2.07 -4.10 13.49
C VAL A 67 0.68 -3.54 13.17
N ASP A 68 0.58 -2.74 12.11
CA ASP A 68 -0.68 -2.20 11.64
C ASP A 68 -1.35 -3.19 10.68
N TRP A 69 -2.53 -3.67 11.05
CA TRP A 69 -3.34 -4.62 10.29
C TRP A 69 -4.53 -3.96 9.58
N SER A 70 -4.59 -2.63 9.56
CA SER A 70 -5.78 -1.89 9.11
C SER A 70 -5.96 -1.80 7.60
N GLY A 71 -5.01 -2.26 6.81
CA GLY A 71 -5.07 -2.06 5.36
C GLY A 71 -4.48 -3.18 4.53
N ASN A 72 -4.42 -2.95 3.24
CA ASN A 72 -3.84 -3.83 2.23
C ASN A 72 -2.54 -3.22 1.66
N CYS A 73 -1.75 -4.04 0.98
CA CYS A 73 -0.61 -3.59 0.18
C CYS A 73 -0.76 -4.08 -1.26
N GLY A 74 -1.10 -3.15 -2.17
CA GLY A 74 -1.25 -3.46 -3.59
C GLY A 74 0.01 -4.05 -4.21
N ASN A 75 1.16 -3.42 -4.02
CA ASN A 75 2.43 -3.88 -4.59
C ASN A 75 2.84 -5.27 -4.10
N LEU A 76 2.64 -5.56 -2.80
CA LEU A 76 3.02 -6.86 -2.24
C LEU A 76 2.05 -7.97 -2.65
N THR A 77 0.86 -7.64 -3.14
CA THR A 77 -0.10 -8.62 -3.66
C THR A 77 0.46 -9.39 -4.85
N ALA A 78 1.32 -8.77 -5.67
CA ALA A 78 1.99 -9.46 -6.77
C ALA A 78 2.85 -10.65 -6.31
N ALA A 79 3.36 -10.61 -5.08
CA ALA A 79 4.12 -11.68 -4.48
C ALA A 79 3.28 -12.80 -3.84
N VAL A 80 1.94 -12.77 -3.92
CA VAL A 80 1.06 -13.74 -3.25
C VAL A 80 0.80 -14.98 -4.10
N GLY A 81 0.55 -14.78 -5.40
CA GLY A 81 0.13 -15.86 -6.30
C GLY A 81 1.19 -16.96 -6.49
N ALA A 82 2.44 -16.58 -6.70
CA ALA A 82 3.53 -17.51 -6.90
C ALA A 82 3.80 -18.41 -5.68
N PRO A 83 3.93 -17.90 -4.44
CA PRO A 83 4.02 -18.74 -3.24
C PRO A 83 2.77 -19.57 -3.00
N ALA A 84 1.57 -19.06 -3.26
CA ALA A 84 0.34 -19.82 -3.12
C ALA A 84 0.36 -21.07 -4.01
N ARG A 85 0.75 -20.91 -5.28
CA ARG A 85 0.93 -22.03 -6.20
C ARG A 85 2.03 -22.99 -5.74
N SER A 86 3.22 -22.48 -5.38
CA SER A 86 4.38 -23.29 -5.03
C SER A 86 4.21 -24.09 -3.73
N ASN A 87 3.35 -23.61 -2.82
CA ASN A 87 3.06 -24.28 -1.55
C ASN A 87 1.75 -25.11 -1.58
N GLY A 88 1.19 -25.37 -2.76
CA GLY A 88 0.02 -26.22 -2.91
C GLY A 88 -1.28 -25.65 -2.37
N LEU A 89 -1.39 -24.32 -2.26
CA LEU A 89 -2.63 -23.65 -1.84
C LEU A 89 -3.64 -23.55 -2.99
N VAL A 90 -3.16 -23.60 -4.24
CA VAL A 90 -3.99 -23.67 -5.45
C VAL A 90 -4.25 -25.13 -5.80
N ASP A 91 -5.48 -25.44 -6.22
CA ASP A 91 -5.83 -26.79 -6.67
C ASP A 91 -4.95 -27.20 -7.89
N ALA A 92 -4.29 -28.34 -7.76
CA ALA A 92 -3.37 -28.86 -8.80
C ALA A 92 -4.07 -29.07 -10.15
N ALA A 93 -5.36 -29.41 -10.15
CA ALA A 93 -6.14 -29.58 -11.37
C ALA A 93 -6.38 -28.27 -12.17
N ARG A 94 -6.20 -27.14 -11.54
CA ARG A 94 -6.34 -25.80 -12.15
C ARG A 94 -5.01 -25.20 -12.61
N ILE A 95 -3.90 -25.87 -12.35
CA ILE A 95 -2.56 -25.38 -12.74
C ILE A 95 -2.24 -25.89 -14.13
N PRO A 96 -2.06 -25.02 -15.14
CA PRO A 96 -1.66 -25.45 -16.47
C PRO A 96 -0.20 -25.94 -16.49
N SER A 97 0.16 -26.72 -17.52
CA SER A 97 1.57 -27.03 -17.77
C SER A 97 2.34 -25.80 -18.24
N ASP A 98 1.68 -24.96 -19.04
CA ASP A 98 2.24 -23.73 -19.58
C ASP A 98 1.12 -22.67 -19.72
N GLY A 99 1.44 -21.40 -19.55
CA GLY A 99 0.51 -20.28 -19.64
C GLY A 99 0.13 -19.69 -18.29
N LEU A 100 -1.02 -19.04 -18.19
CA LEU A 100 -1.45 -18.31 -17.00
C LEU A 100 -2.20 -19.22 -16.01
N CYS A 101 -1.75 -19.21 -14.76
CA CYS A 101 -2.48 -19.75 -13.61
C CYS A 101 -3.20 -18.61 -12.90
N THR A 102 -4.53 -18.66 -12.88
CA THR A 102 -5.34 -17.70 -12.14
C THR A 102 -5.42 -18.13 -10.67
N VAL A 103 -4.98 -17.26 -9.77
CA VAL A 103 -5.05 -17.45 -8.31
C VAL A 103 -6.06 -16.47 -7.73
N ARG A 104 -7.10 -16.98 -7.08
CA ARG A 104 -8.12 -16.18 -6.40
C ARG A 104 -7.71 -15.96 -4.95
N ILE A 105 -7.46 -14.71 -4.60
CA ILE A 105 -6.93 -14.30 -3.30
C ILE A 105 -8.04 -13.63 -2.49
N TRP A 106 -8.29 -14.12 -1.28
CA TRP A 106 -9.07 -13.40 -0.28
C TRP A 106 -8.17 -12.48 0.53
N GLN A 107 -8.32 -11.19 0.34
CA GLN A 107 -7.57 -10.22 1.13
C GLN A 107 -8.26 -10.02 2.49
N ALA A 108 -7.72 -10.66 3.51
CA ALA A 108 -8.40 -10.83 4.80
C ALA A 108 -8.53 -9.54 5.64
N ASN A 109 -7.68 -8.53 5.42
CA ASN A 109 -7.76 -7.27 6.16
C ASN A 109 -8.97 -6.43 5.74
N ILE A 110 -9.22 -6.35 4.43
CA ILE A 110 -10.26 -5.49 3.84
C ILE A 110 -11.43 -6.31 3.27
N ARG A 111 -11.38 -7.65 3.37
CA ARG A 111 -12.43 -8.57 2.94
C ARG A 111 -12.82 -8.40 1.46
N LYS A 112 -11.82 -8.35 0.59
CA LYS A 112 -11.96 -8.16 -0.85
C LYS A 112 -11.29 -9.28 -1.65
N THR A 113 -11.82 -9.54 -2.81
CA THR A 113 -11.25 -10.49 -3.77
C THR A 113 -10.21 -9.81 -4.63
N ILE A 114 -9.06 -10.47 -4.78
CA ILE A 114 -8.01 -10.07 -5.70
C ILE A 114 -7.71 -11.26 -6.60
N ILE A 115 -7.50 -11.02 -7.89
CA ILE A 115 -7.08 -12.04 -8.85
C ILE A 115 -5.62 -11.80 -9.21
N ALA A 116 -4.79 -12.83 -9.12
CA ALA A 116 -3.42 -12.80 -9.63
C ALA A 116 -3.29 -13.78 -10.80
N HIS A 117 -2.69 -13.31 -11.91
CA HIS A 117 -2.35 -14.13 -13.06
C HIS A 117 -0.86 -14.42 -13.03
N VAL A 118 -0.50 -15.66 -12.73
CA VAL A 118 0.87 -16.11 -12.54
C VAL A 118 1.32 -16.92 -13.75
N GLN A 119 2.44 -16.56 -14.34
CA GLN A 119 3.03 -17.30 -15.45
C GLN A 119 3.52 -18.68 -15.00
N ILE A 120 3.17 -19.71 -15.74
CA ILE A 120 3.60 -21.09 -15.52
C ILE A 120 4.34 -21.57 -16.76
N THR A 121 5.49 -22.22 -16.55
CA THR A 121 6.29 -22.88 -17.59
C THR A 121 6.73 -24.25 -17.08
N HIS A 122 6.44 -25.29 -17.85
CA HIS A 122 6.68 -26.67 -17.47
C HIS A 122 6.11 -27.04 -16.09
N GLY A 123 4.93 -26.55 -15.77
CA GLY A 123 4.25 -26.79 -14.50
C GLY A 123 4.85 -26.07 -13.28
N ALA A 124 5.86 -25.22 -13.46
CA ALA A 124 6.47 -24.41 -12.41
C ALA A 124 6.16 -22.90 -12.60
N VAL A 125 6.23 -22.12 -11.52
CA VAL A 125 6.16 -20.66 -11.63
C VAL A 125 7.32 -20.16 -12.47
N GLN A 126 7.02 -19.36 -13.49
CA GLN A 126 8.04 -18.65 -14.26
C GLN A 126 8.41 -17.37 -13.50
N GLU A 127 9.65 -17.26 -13.04
CA GLU A 127 10.14 -16.09 -12.32
C GLU A 127 10.85 -15.09 -13.23
N THR A 128 11.48 -15.58 -14.30
CA THR A 128 12.23 -14.75 -15.26
C THR A 128 11.37 -14.35 -16.45
N GLY A 129 11.63 -13.16 -16.99
CA GLY A 129 10.94 -12.62 -18.17
C GLY A 129 11.56 -11.30 -18.60
N ASP A 130 10.95 -10.65 -19.56
CA ASP A 130 11.37 -9.38 -20.15
C ASP A 130 10.45 -8.20 -19.77
N PHE A 131 9.49 -8.45 -18.89
CA PHE A 131 8.60 -7.39 -18.42
C PHE A 131 9.36 -6.41 -17.52
N GLU A 132 9.37 -5.15 -17.94
CA GLU A 132 9.99 -4.04 -17.21
C GLU A 132 8.91 -3.20 -16.50
N LEU A 133 9.12 -2.88 -15.25
CA LEU A 133 8.25 -2.02 -14.46
C LEU A 133 9.04 -0.79 -13.96
N ASP A 134 8.54 0.40 -14.21
CA ASP A 134 9.18 1.63 -13.74
C ASP A 134 9.37 1.61 -12.21
N GLY A 135 10.56 1.97 -11.76
CA GLY A 135 10.95 1.90 -10.34
C GLY A 135 11.44 0.51 -9.85
N VAL A 136 11.43 -0.52 -10.70
CA VAL A 136 11.99 -1.84 -10.42
C VAL A 136 13.24 -2.07 -11.26
N THR A 137 14.32 -2.54 -10.62
CA THR A 137 15.65 -2.56 -11.25
C THR A 137 15.80 -3.62 -12.34
N PHE A 138 15.18 -4.79 -12.17
CA PHE A 138 15.39 -5.94 -13.06
C PHE A 138 14.07 -6.39 -13.69
N PRO A 139 14.11 -6.77 -14.98
CA PRO A 139 12.96 -7.38 -15.62
C PRO A 139 12.64 -8.76 -15.00
N ALA A 140 11.38 -9.16 -15.08
CA ALA A 140 10.89 -10.44 -14.57
C ALA A 140 9.70 -10.92 -15.39
N ALA A 141 9.14 -12.09 -15.03
CA ALA A 141 7.84 -12.48 -15.54
C ALA A 141 6.75 -11.53 -15.02
N GLU A 142 5.86 -11.10 -15.91
CA GLU A 142 4.72 -10.25 -15.54
C GLU A 142 3.77 -10.98 -14.60
N VAL A 143 3.29 -10.27 -13.56
CA VAL A 143 2.18 -10.71 -12.71
C VAL A 143 1.08 -9.66 -12.78
N GLN A 144 0.03 -9.94 -13.53
CA GLN A 144 -1.15 -9.09 -13.61
C GLN A 144 -2.02 -9.29 -12.38
N ILE A 145 -2.46 -8.18 -11.78
CA ILE A 145 -3.32 -8.17 -10.59
C ILE A 145 -4.61 -7.41 -10.90
N GLU A 146 -5.75 -8.02 -10.55
CA GLU A 146 -7.06 -7.40 -10.62
C GLU A 146 -7.63 -7.24 -9.21
N PHE A 147 -7.94 -6.02 -8.82
CA PHE A 147 -8.65 -5.70 -7.58
C PHE A 147 -10.13 -5.62 -7.90
N LEU A 148 -10.91 -6.62 -7.46
CA LEU A 148 -12.33 -6.67 -7.71
C LEU A 148 -13.09 -5.80 -6.72
N ASP A 149 -14.02 -5.00 -7.22
CA ASP A 149 -14.88 -4.11 -6.44
C ASP A 149 -14.11 -3.37 -5.33
N PRO A 150 -13.07 -2.60 -5.68
CA PRO A 150 -12.16 -1.99 -4.71
C PRO A 150 -12.86 -0.96 -3.82
N ALA A 151 -13.94 -0.33 -4.30
CA ALA A 151 -14.83 0.48 -3.48
C ALA A 151 -15.91 -0.41 -2.86
N ASP A 152 -16.41 -0.03 -1.70
CA ASP A 152 -17.55 -0.70 -1.08
C ASP A 152 -18.87 -0.06 -1.52
N ASP A 153 -19.91 -0.90 -1.67
CA ASP A 153 -21.28 -0.47 -2.01
C ASP A 153 -22.02 0.15 -0.80
N GLY A 154 -21.31 0.44 0.29
CA GLY A 154 -21.85 1.11 1.48
C GLY A 154 -22.29 0.18 2.61
N GLU A 155 -22.15 -1.15 2.49
CA GLU A 155 -22.68 -2.06 3.53
C GLU A 155 -21.74 -2.34 4.70
N GLU A 156 -20.41 -2.41 4.53
CA GLU A 156 -19.47 -2.65 5.66
C GLU A 156 -18.12 -1.91 5.58
N GLY A 157 -17.79 -1.23 4.49
CA GLY A 157 -16.50 -0.55 4.29
C GLY A 157 -16.59 0.94 4.02
N GLY A 158 -17.81 1.46 3.89
CA GLY A 158 -18.08 2.82 3.52
C GLY A 158 -18.12 3.03 1.99
N ALA A 159 -18.91 4.01 1.56
CA ALA A 159 -19.00 4.38 0.16
C ALA A 159 -17.65 4.80 -0.42
N MET A 160 -17.48 4.70 -1.75
CA MET A 160 -16.28 5.19 -2.44
C MET A 160 -15.93 6.63 -2.02
N PHE A 161 -16.94 7.47 -1.85
CA PHE A 161 -16.82 8.81 -1.26
C PHE A 161 -17.49 8.81 0.12
N PRO A 162 -16.76 8.62 1.21
CA PRO A 162 -17.34 8.41 2.55
C PRO A 162 -18.12 9.61 3.07
N THR A 163 -17.88 10.81 2.55
CA THR A 163 -18.64 12.03 2.87
C THR A 163 -19.81 12.27 1.91
N GLY A 164 -19.91 11.50 0.82
CA GLY A 164 -20.86 11.74 -0.28
C GLY A 164 -20.46 12.84 -1.25
N ASN A 165 -19.33 13.51 -1.04
CA ASN A 165 -18.84 14.62 -1.87
C ASN A 165 -17.64 14.18 -2.71
N LEU A 166 -17.51 14.75 -3.92
CA LEU A 166 -16.29 14.61 -4.74
C LEU A 166 -15.16 15.47 -4.17
N VAL A 167 -15.48 16.63 -3.63
CA VAL A 167 -14.54 17.54 -2.99
C VAL A 167 -15.12 17.99 -1.65
N ASP A 168 -14.31 17.94 -0.62
CA ASP A 168 -14.61 18.40 0.73
C ASP A 168 -13.67 19.55 1.12
N GLU A 169 -14.17 20.48 1.93
CA GLU A 169 -13.35 21.42 2.66
C GLU A 169 -12.85 20.73 3.95
N LEU A 170 -11.55 20.47 4.05
CA LEU A 170 -10.92 19.90 5.23
C LEU A 170 -10.29 21.02 6.07
N GLU A 171 -10.94 21.36 7.16
CA GLU A 171 -10.40 22.29 8.14
C GLU A 171 -9.39 21.55 9.05
N VAL A 172 -8.16 22.06 9.10
CA VAL A 172 -7.07 21.52 9.93
C VAL A 172 -6.62 22.60 10.90
N PRO A 173 -6.98 22.52 12.19
CA PRO A 173 -6.68 23.55 13.18
C PRO A 173 -5.21 23.91 13.23
N GLY A 174 -4.91 25.21 13.18
CA GLY A 174 -3.57 25.76 13.22
C GLY A 174 -2.75 25.62 11.91
N ILE A 175 -3.33 25.02 10.87
CA ILE A 175 -2.67 24.83 9.56
C ILE A 175 -3.42 25.51 8.43
N GLY A 176 -4.73 25.29 8.34
CA GLY A 176 -5.57 25.88 7.29
C GLY A 176 -6.73 25.01 6.86
N THR A 177 -7.44 25.45 5.83
CA THR A 177 -8.53 24.72 5.20
C THR A 177 -8.09 24.34 3.78
N PHE A 178 -8.32 23.10 3.39
CA PHE A 178 -7.86 22.55 2.12
C PHE A 178 -9.02 21.90 1.37
N PRO A 179 -9.18 22.18 0.08
CA PRO A 179 -10.05 21.38 -0.77
C PRO A 179 -9.40 20.00 -0.96
N VAL A 180 -10.12 18.93 -0.62
CA VAL A 180 -9.63 17.56 -0.67
C VAL A 180 -10.64 16.62 -1.32
N THR A 181 -10.16 15.57 -1.97
CA THR A 181 -10.99 14.42 -2.31
C THR A 181 -10.68 13.30 -1.31
N LEU A 182 -11.70 12.86 -0.61
CA LEU A 182 -11.66 11.74 0.31
C LEU A 182 -12.24 10.52 -0.40
N ILE A 183 -11.42 9.53 -0.70
CA ILE A 183 -11.84 8.36 -1.49
C ILE A 183 -11.44 7.06 -0.81
N ASN A 184 -12.37 6.09 -0.84
CA ASN A 184 -12.13 4.72 -0.38
C ASN A 184 -12.33 3.76 -1.56
N ALA A 185 -11.25 3.51 -2.29
CA ALA A 185 -11.23 2.59 -3.43
C ALA A 185 -10.04 1.62 -3.27
N GLY A 186 -10.17 0.68 -2.35
CA GLY A 186 -9.12 -0.28 -1.95
C GLY A 186 -8.33 0.19 -0.75
N ILE A 187 -7.65 1.32 -0.81
CA ILE A 187 -7.01 1.97 0.35
C ILE A 187 -7.58 3.38 0.50
N PRO A 188 -8.17 3.71 1.66
CA PRO A 188 -8.63 5.06 1.94
C PRO A 188 -7.51 6.07 1.70
N THR A 189 -7.77 7.09 0.90
CA THR A 189 -6.77 8.08 0.50
C THR A 189 -7.36 9.49 0.51
N ILE A 190 -6.57 10.44 0.95
CA ILE A 190 -6.84 11.88 0.95
C ILE A 190 -6.02 12.46 -0.18
N PHE A 191 -6.67 12.98 -1.21
CA PHE A 191 -6.01 13.69 -2.32
C PHE A 191 -6.18 15.20 -2.15
N LEU A 192 -5.10 15.94 -2.39
CA LEU A 192 -5.08 17.40 -2.38
C LEU A 192 -4.11 17.95 -3.44
N ASN A 193 -4.20 19.23 -3.74
CA ASN A 193 -3.29 19.89 -4.66
C ASN A 193 -1.91 20.08 -4.02
N ALA A 194 -0.86 19.82 -4.77
CA ALA A 194 0.51 20.09 -4.35
C ALA A 194 0.73 21.57 -3.98
N ALA A 195 0.19 22.50 -4.78
CA ALA A 195 0.33 23.93 -4.56
C ALA A 195 -0.28 24.40 -3.22
N ASP A 196 -1.38 23.79 -2.76
CA ASP A 196 -2.08 24.18 -1.52
C ASP A 196 -1.24 23.84 -0.27
N ILE A 197 -0.28 22.95 -0.41
CA ILE A 197 0.62 22.53 0.67
C ILE A 197 2.06 22.97 0.50
N GLY A 198 2.37 23.73 -0.59
CA GLY A 198 3.68 24.31 -0.84
C GLY A 198 4.62 23.44 -1.68
N TYR A 199 4.10 22.41 -2.36
CA TYR A 199 4.85 21.58 -3.29
C TYR A 199 4.44 21.82 -4.75
N GLN A 200 5.24 21.33 -5.69
CA GLN A 200 4.99 21.42 -7.14
C GLN A 200 4.49 20.11 -7.74
N GLY A 201 4.68 18.97 -7.06
CA GLY A 201 4.36 17.64 -7.55
C GLY A 201 5.51 16.95 -8.31
N THR A 202 6.61 17.66 -8.54
CA THR A 202 7.82 17.13 -9.19
C THR A 202 8.92 16.72 -8.20
N GLU A 203 8.72 16.96 -6.92
CA GLU A 203 9.68 16.65 -5.86
C GLU A 203 9.98 15.15 -5.83
N LEU A 204 11.26 14.82 -5.62
CA LEU A 204 11.69 13.45 -5.41
C LEU A 204 11.62 13.07 -3.92
N GLN A 205 11.74 11.78 -3.66
CA GLN A 205 11.61 11.21 -2.32
C GLN A 205 12.50 11.89 -1.27
N GLU A 206 13.75 12.13 -1.58
CA GLU A 206 14.71 12.74 -0.64
C GLU A 206 14.29 14.14 -0.23
N HIS A 207 13.83 14.96 -1.19
CA HIS A 207 13.37 16.32 -0.93
C HIS A 207 12.23 16.32 0.10
N ILE A 208 11.18 15.53 -0.15
CA ILE A 208 10.01 15.49 0.74
C ILE A 208 10.36 14.82 2.08
N ASN A 209 11.12 13.73 2.07
CA ASN A 209 11.44 12.99 3.29
C ASN A 209 12.45 13.72 4.21
N SER A 210 13.15 14.75 3.73
CA SER A 210 13.99 15.64 4.53
C SER A 210 13.26 16.88 5.04
N ASP A 211 12.06 17.17 4.53
CA ASP A 211 11.22 18.29 5.00
C ASP A 211 10.39 17.88 6.22
N GLU A 212 10.98 17.96 7.41
CA GLU A 212 10.31 17.58 8.67
C GLU A 212 9.04 18.39 8.92
N GLN A 213 9.01 19.67 8.55
CA GLN A 213 7.83 20.53 8.75
C GLN A 213 6.71 20.16 7.78
N GLY A 214 7.05 19.89 6.51
CA GLY A 214 6.12 19.40 5.51
C GLY A 214 5.53 18.05 5.90
N LEU A 215 6.35 17.11 6.35
CA LEU A 215 5.89 15.80 6.81
C LEU A 215 4.95 15.91 8.04
N ALA A 216 5.27 16.77 9.01
CA ALA A 216 4.40 17.01 10.16
C ALA A 216 3.05 17.64 9.76
N LYS A 217 3.08 18.58 8.81
CA LYS A 217 1.86 19.16 8.21
C LYS A 217 1.00 18.09 7.52
N LEU A 218 1.62 17.25 6.70
CA LEU A 218 0.94 16.18 5.97
C LEU A 218 0.35 15.12 6.92
N GLU A 219 1.06 14.78 8.01
CA GLU A 219 0.54 13.86 9.04
C GLU A 219 -0.67 14.46 9.76
N THR A 220 -0.66 15.75 10.05
CA THR A 220 -1.81 16.42 10.66
C THR A 220 -3.01 16.43 9.71
N ILE A 221 -2.80 16.74 8.43
CA ILE A 221 -3.84 16.65 7.39
C ILE A 221 -4.40 15.22 7.31
N ARG A 222 -3.53 14.18 7.34
CA ARG A 222 -3.91 12.78 7.35
C ARG A 222 -4.84 12.45 8.52
N ALA A 223 -4.48 12.90 9.71
CA ALA A 223 -5.26 12.63 10.92
C ALA A 223 -6.66 13.26 10.86
N TYR A 224 -6.76 14.53 10.48
CA TYR A 224 -8.07 15.19 10.33
C TYR A 224 -8.90 14.63 9.17
N GLY A 225 -8.25 14.23 8.07
CA GLY A 225 -8.92 13.54 6.98
C GLY A 225 -9.45 12.18 7.39
N ALA A 226 -8.69 11.39 8.17
CA ALA A 226 -9.14 10.12 8.71
C ALA A 226 -10.37 10.27 9.61
N LEU A 227 -10.40 11.30 10.46
CA LEU A 227 -11.56 11.64 11.28
C LEU A 227 -12.77 11.98 10.41
N LYS A 228 -12.59 12.82 9.40
CA LYS A 228 -13.66 13.24 8.46
C LYS A 228 -14.18 12.07 7.62
N MET A 229 -13.32 11.10 7.28
CA MET A 229 -13.72 9.86 6.59
C MET A 229 -14.45 8.86 7.50
N GLY A 230 -14.54 9.12 8.83
CA GLY A 230 -15.13 8.20 9.78
C GLY A 230 -14.28 6.95 10.09
N LEU A 231 -12.98 6.98 9.76
CA LEU A 231 -12.06 5.86 10.00
C LEU A 231 -11.59 5.77 11.46
N MET A 232 -11.82 6.80 12.24
CA MET A 232 -11.54 6.87 13.68
C MET A 232 -12.51 7.84 14.35
N ALA A 233 -12.70 7.69 15.65
CA ALA A 233 -13.60 8.52 16.44
C ALA A 233 -12.91 9.72 17.08
N ASP A 234 -11.59 9.62 17.33
CA ASP A 234 -10.80 10.67 17.97
C ASP A 234 -9.42 10.81 17.32
N ILE A 235 -8.92 12.05 17.27
CA ILE A 235 -7.66 12.40 16.63
C ILE A 235 -6.44 11.69 17.26
N SER A 236 -6.52 11.33 18.54
CA SER A 236 -5.45 10.61 19.25
C SER A 236 -5.22 9.19 18.73
N GLU A 237 -6.19 8.61 18.03
CA GLU A 237 -6.08 7.29 17.41
C GLU A 237 -5.14 7.28 16.18
N ALA A 238 -4.87 8.46 15.59
CA ALA A 238 -4.10 8.58 14.35
C ALA A 238 -2.71 7.94 14.43
N ALA A 239 -2.05 8.03 15.59
CA ALA A 239 -0.71 7.47 15.80
C ALA A 239 -0.68 5.92 15.74
N ALA A 240 -1.78 5.25 16.11
CA ALA A 240 -1.91 3.79 16.03
C ALA A 240 -2.44 3.31 14.67
N ARG A 241 -2.84 4.25 13.78
CA ARG A 241 -3.40 3.97 12.45
C ARG A 241 -2.60 4.71 11.38
N GLN A 242 -1.31 4.42 11.28
CA GLN A 242 -0.42 5.14 10.35
C GLN A 242 -0.52 4.66 8.91
N HIS A 243 -0.96 3.41 8.68
CA HIS A 243 -1.05 2.84 7.34
C HIS A 243 -2.22 3.43 6.53
N THR A 244 -3.36 3.71 7.17
CA THR A 244 -4.57 4.23 6.53
C THR A 244 -5.19 5.40 7.30
N PRO A 245 -5.72 6.41 6.62
CA PRO A 245 -5.68 6.65 5.19
C PRO A 245 -4.28 7.03 4.71
N LYS A 246 -4.07 6.95 3.40
CA LYS A 246 -2.91 7.57 2.73
C LYS A 246 -3.17 9.07 2.56
N VAL A 247 -2.09 9.83 2.41
CA VAL A 247 -2.14 11.19 1.86
C VAL A 247 -1.42 11.17 0.53
N ALA A 248 -2.05 11.73 -0.49
CA ALA A 248 -1.46 11.93 -1.79
C ALA A 248 -1.72 13.36 -2.25
N PHE A 249 -0.76 13.98 -2.89
CA PHE A 249 -0.95 15.27 -3.52
C PHE A 249 -0.62 15.19 -5.01
N GLY A 250 -1.41 15.88 -5.80
CA GLY A 250 -1.34 15.89 -7.24
C GLY A 250 -1.02 17.26 -7.80
N ALA A 251 -0.48 17.27 -9.02
CA ALA A 251 -0.29 18.47 -9.82
C ALA A 251 -0.54 18.17 -11.29
N ALA A 252 -0.79 19.21 -12.08
CA ALA A 252 -0.82 19.11 -13.52
C ALA A 252 0.53 18.58 -14.07
N PRO A 253 0.54 17.92 -15.23
CA PRO A 253 1.76 17.44 -15.85
C PRO A 253 2.81 18.53 -16.02
N GLN A 254 4.05 18.23 -15.67
CA GLN A 254 5.22 19.10 -15.82
C GLN A 254 6.43 18.23 -16.19
N ASP A 255 7.38 18.79 -16.91
CA ASP A 255 8.64 18.12 -17.16
C ASP A 255 9.41 17.96 -15.86
N TYR A 256 9.98 16.78 -15.63
CA TYR A 256 10.83 16.53 -14.47
C TYR A 256 11.88 15.45 -14.77
N VAL A 257 12.82 15.29 -13.86
CA VAL A 257 13.82 14.21 -13.92
C VAL A 257 13.48 13.20 -12.81
N SER A 258 13.30 11.94 -13.20
CA SER A 258 13.00 10.85 -12.26
C SER A 258 14.19 10.55 -11.33
N SER A 259 13.96 9.74 -10.29
CA SER A 259 15.01 9.29 -9.36
C SER A 259 16.14 8.48 -10.03
N SER A 260 15.86 7.89 -11.20
CA SER A 260 16.87 7.20 -12.03
C SER A 260 17.66 8.12 -12.96
N GLY A 261 17.37 9.44 -12.97
CA GLY A 261 17.97 10.40 -13.89
C GLY A 261 17.32 10.45 -15.27
N LYS A 262 16.22 9.70 -15.50
CA LYS A 262 15.48 9.69 -16.77
C LYS A 262 14.61 10.96 -16.86
N PRO A 263 14.69 11.76 -17.95
CA PRO A 263 13.76 12.86 -18.17
C PRO A 263 12.36 12.30 -18.46
N VAL A 264 11.35 12.91 -17.88
CA VAL A 264 9.92 12.62 -18.10
C VAL A 264 9.29 13.91 -18.62
N ALA A 265 8.73 13.84 -19.83
CA ALA A 265 8.05 14.99 -20.42
C ALA A 265 6.61 15.10 -19.90
N ALA A 266 6.13 16.33 -19.74
CA ALA A 266 4.73 16.59 -19.35
C ALA A 266 3.73 15.95 -20.31
N ALA A 267 4.08 15.79 -21.58
CA ALA A 267 3.24 15.19 -22.62
C ALA A 267 3.10 13.65 -22.47
N ASP A 268 3.96 13.02 -21.68
CA ASP A 268 3.99 11.56 -21.50
C ASP A 268 3.17 11.11 -20.28
N VAL A 269 2.61 12.05 -19.51
CA VAL A 269 1.86 11.79 -18.27
C VAL A 269 0.57 12.59 -18.23
N ASP A 270 -0.46 12.04 -17.62
CA ASP A 270 -1.75 12.72 -17.45
C ASP A 270 -1.83 13.50 -16.13
N LEU A 271 -1.06 13.08 -15.12
CA LEU A 271 -1.08 13.65 -13.78
C LEU A 271 0.23 13.33 -13.06
N LEU A 272 0.74 14.28 -12.28
CA LEU A 272 1.78 14.02 -11.29
C LEU A 272 1.16 13.71 -9.94
N VAL A 273 1.60 12.63 -9.30
CA VAL A 273 1.13 12.24 -7.96
C VAL A 273 2.30 11.89 -7.06
N ARG A 274 2.22 12.30 -5.81
CA ARG A 274 3.12 11.91 -4.74
C ARG A 274 2.29 11.36 -3.58
N ALA A 275 2.55 10.12 -3.20
CA ALA A 275 1.79 9.45 -2.14
C ALA A 275 2.69 9.08 -0.95
N LEU A 276 2.20 9.32 0.26
CA LEU A 276 2.90 9.01 1.49
C LEU A 276 2.41 7.69 2.08
N SER A 277 3.33 6.95 2.65
CA SER A 277 3.07 5.73 3.42
C SER A 277 3.85 5.77 4.72
N MET A 278 3.16 5.58 5.85
CA MET A 278 3.78 5.63 7.18
C MET A 278 4.55 6.94 7.43
N GLY A 279 3.95 8.07 7.02
CA GLY A 279 4.52 9.41 7.23
C GLY A 279 5.71 9.77 6.33
N LYS A 280 6.01 8.99 5.30
CA LYS A 280 7.11 9.23 4.35
C LYS A 280 6.63 9.06 2.91
N LEU A 281 7.23 9.81 1.97
CA LEU A 281 6.98 9.58 0.56
C LEU A 281 7.45 8.18 0.17
N HIS A 282 6.57 7.43 -0.47
CA HIS A 282 6.88 6.08 -0.96
C HIS A 282 7.70 6.15 -2.25
N HIS A 283 8.72 5.30 -2.41
CA HIS A 283 9.60 5.37 -3.57
C HIS A 283 9.01 4.76 -4.86
N ALA A 284 7.99 3.95 -4.71
CA ALA A 284 7.33 3.25 -5.82
C ALA A 284 5.87 3.73 -6.06
N MET A 285 5.57 4.95 -5.66
CA MET A 285 4.28 5.59 -5.90
C MET A 285 4.48 7.01 -6.36
#